data_5aa971b3d8931688381b4420c79f0b5a
#
_entry.id   5aa971b3d8931688381b4420c79f0b5a
#
_cell.length_a   1.000
_cell.length_b   1.000
_cell.length_c   1.000
_cell.angle_alpha   90.00
_cell.angle_beta   90.00
_cell.angle_gamma   90.00
#
_symmetry.space_group_name_H-M   'P 1'
#
loop_
_entity.id
_entity.type
_entity.pdbx_description
1 polymer ?
#
loop_
_entity_poly.entity_id
_entity_poly.type
_entity_poly.pdbx_seq_one_letter_code
_entity_poly.pdbx_strand_id
1 'polypeptide(L)'
;MDSNMILSQEQQFDEVINIILQHQSRASRAVNEETLLMAWNVGGYVSNKLKTEEWGSKVVTQLSEYIRTKQPKLKGYSRRSMYNMVQFYEEYSSENFLSIASQYLSKEFVQPKTAQTNDKPLIQDYQRIDTFHMQVVQPRIGQFPKLLTLTTLTNHIEILCRCKSSEERLFYILYAHKEHLVKRELQRSITNQTYTTLLGDKKNMSKGLLQTYPNAPVVFKDTLFVDFLGLPQKHSETKLKKGLIEHMKQFILELGKDFIFMDQEYNLNVGASTFKADLLFFHRGLQALVAVELKKTKFHPRDLGQLEFYLEALDRDVKRSNENPSIGILLCPDADKMVVEYAMSRSMSPTLITEYKRILIPQERMQEQLNEYCNLFLEEQNGTND
;
A
#
# COMPACT_ATOMS: atom_id res chain seq x y z
N MET A 1 -34.60 36.03 -15.76
CA MET A 1 -34.28 36.52 -14.39
C MET A 1 -33.18 35.61 -13.86
N ASP A 2 -31.95 36.11 -14.01
CA ASP A 2 -30.77 35.34 -13.68
C ASP A 2 -30.61 35.30 -12.15
N SER A 3 -30.87 34.12 -11.58
CA SER A 3 -30.51 33.85 -10.19
C SER A 3 -29.01 33.53 -10.13
N ASN A 4 -28.20 34.55 -10.20
CA ASN A 4 -26.81 34.43 -9.77
C ASN A 4 -26.82 34.13 -8.26
N MET A 5 -26.64 32.86 -7.92
CA MET A 5 -26.46 32.40 -6.56
C MET A 5 -25.10 32.95 -6.10
N ILE A 6 -25.13 34.07 -5.37
CA ILE A 6 -23.93 34.63 -4.75
C ILE A 6 -23.44 33.59 -3.70
N LEU A 7 -22.31 32.97 -3.96
CA LEU A 7 -21.67 32.06 -3.02
C LEU A 7 -21.44 32.78 -1.70
N SER A 8 -21.64 32.09 -0.56
CA SER A 8 -21.28 32.62 0.76
C SER A 8 -19.79 32.90 0.84
N GLN A 9 -19.35 33.79 1.72
CA GLN A 9 -17.93 34.11 1.88
C GLN A 9 -17.08 32.86 2.23
N GLU A 10 -17.63 31.93 3.01
CA GLU A 10 -16.99 30.65 3.33
C GLU A 10 -16.80 29.76 2.10
N GLN A 11 -17.81 29.68 1.23
CA GLN A 11 -17.71 28.94 -0.04
C GLN A 11 -16.63 29.52 -0.97
N GLN A 12 -16.47 30.85 -0.98
CA GLN A 12 -15.41 31.52 -1.74
C GLN A 12 -14.02 31.20 -1.14
N PHE A 13 -13.91 31.10 0.19
CA PHE A 13 -12.67 30.67 0.85
C PHE A 13 -12.35 29.22 0.57
N ASP A 14 -13.33 28.33 0.56
CA ASP A 14 -13.18 26.92 0.19
C ASP A 14 -12.72 26.76 -1.27
N GLU A 15 -13.20 27.60 -2.19
CA GLU A 15 -12.67 27.64 -3.57
C GLU A 15 -11.18 27.96 -3.60
N VAL A 16 -10.74 28.96 -2.86
CA VAL A 16 -9.32 29.33 -2.78
C VAL A 16 -8.49 28.20 -2.18
N ILE A 17 -8.97 27.57 -1.12
CA ILE A 17 -8.32 26.38 -0.51
C ILE A 17 -8.19 25.28 -1.55
N ASN A 18 -9.24 24.97 -2.30
CA ASN A 18 -9.23 23.94 -3.34
C ASN A 18 -8.23 24.26 -4.46
N ILE A 19 -8.13 25.52 -4.89
CA ILE A 19 -7.13 25.95 -5.87
C ILE A 19 -5.71 25.70 -5.33
N ILE A 20 -5.43 26.10 -4.10
CA ILE A 20 -4.11 25.89 -3.46
C ILE A 20 -3.77 24.40 -3.40
N LEU A 21 -4.70 23.57 -2.91
CA LEU A 21 -4.51 22.12 -2.78
C LEU A 21 -4.28 21.44 -4.14
N GLN A 22 -5.00 21.86 -5.18
CA GLN A 22 -4.81 21.35 -6.54
C GLN A 22 -3.42 21.66 -7.07
N HIS A 23 -2.94 22.90 -6.90
CA HIS A 23 -1.61 23.31 -7.37
C HIS A 23 -0.50 22.60 -6.58
N GLN A 24 -0.63 22.47 -5.26
CA GLN A 24 0.32 21.71 -4.44
C GLN A 24 0.37 20.24 -4.85
N SER A 25 -0.78 19.62 -5.12
CA SER A 25 -0.86 18.23 -5.60
C SER A 25 -0.21 18.05 -6.97
N ARG A 26 -0.40 18.99 -7.91
CA ARG A 26 0.24 18.97 -9.23
C ARG A 26 1.76 19.11 -9.11
N ALA A 27 2.24 20.05 -8.31
CA ALA A 27 3.67 20.26 -8.07
C ALA A 27 4.31 18.99 -7.47
N SER A 28 3.68 18.39 -6.46
CA SER A 28 4.18 17.16 -5.84
C SER A 28 4.25 16.00 -6.84
N ARG A 29 3.24 15.84 -7.70
CA ARG A 29 3.24 14.81 -8.76
C ARG A 29 4.35 15.04 -9.77
N ALA A 30 4.56 16.29 -10.22
CA ALA A 30 5.62 16.62 -11.17
C ALA A 30 7.01 16.30 -10.59
N VAL A 31 7.26 16.68 -9.32
CA VAL A 31 8.52 16.35 -8.64
C VAL A 31 8.73 14.83 -8.51
N ASN A 32 7.66 14.07 -8.20
CA ASN A 32 7.76 12.62 -8.14
C ASN A 32 8.09 12.01 -9.50
N GLU A 33 7.42 12.44 -10.56
CA GLU A 33 7.64 11.97 -11.93
C GLU A 33 9.08 12.23 -12.38
N GLU A 34 9.59 13.44 -12.20
CA GLU A 34 10.98 13.79 -12.51
C GLU A 34 12.01 12.99 -11.71
N THR A 35 11.71 12.72 -10.43
CA THR A 35 12.56 11.88 -9.58
C THR A 35 12.65 10.46 -10.11
N LEU A 36 11.53 9.89 -10.54
CA LEU A 36 11.45 8.55 -11.10
C LEU A 36 12.13 8.48 -12.48
N LEU A 37 11.91 9.47 -13.35
CA LEU A 37 12.58 9.58 -14.65
C LEU A 37 14.10 9.71 -14.50
N MET A 38 14.56 10.51 -13.57
CA MET A 38 15.99 10.63 -13.26
C MET A 38 16.56 9.27 -12.82
N ALA A 39 15.89 8.57 -11.89
CA ALA A 39 16.34 7.26 -11.44
C ALA A 39 16.33 6.22 -12.56
N TRP A 40 15.32 6.26 -13.45
CA TRP A 40 15.23 5.41 -14.63
C TRP A 40 16.37 5.66 -15.61
N ASN A 41 16.64 6.91 -15.95
CA ASN A 41 17.66 7.29 -16.90
C ASN A 41 19.08 6.99 -16.39
N VAL A 42 19.35 7.31 -15.12
CA VAL A 42 20.64 6.99 -14.48
C VAL A 42 20.81 5.49 -14.37
N GLY A 43 19.79 4.77 -13.90
CA GLY A 43 19.81 3.30 -13.77
C GLY A 43 20.04 2.61 -15.11
N GLY A 44 19.32 3.04 -16.15
CA GLY A 44 19.47 2.48 -17.50
C GLY A 44 20.85 2.77 -18.10
N TYR A 45 21.38 3.97 -17.92
CA TYR A 45 22.73 4.31 -18.37
C TYR A 45 23.80 3.45 -17.73
N VAL A 46 23.75 3.34 -16.37
CA VAL A 46 24.72 2.55 -15.60
C VAL A 46 24.57 1.05 -15.94
N SER A 47 23.34 0.52 -16.02
CA SER A 47 23.08 -0.88 -16.40
C SER A 47 23.68 -1.21 -17.75
N ASN A 48 23.48 -0.36 -18.77
CA ASN A 48 24.04 -0.58 -20.09
C ASN A 48 25.58 -0.62 -20.07
N LYS A 49 26.22 0.31 -19.35
CA LYS A 49 27.68 0.36 -19.23
C LYS A 49 28.26 -0.86 -18.52
N LEU A 50 27.56 -1.39 -17.51
CA LEU A 50 27.94 -2.61 -16.82
C LEU A 50 27.79 -3.86 -17.69
N LYS A 51 26.77 -3.92 -18.57
CA LYS A 51 26.52 -5.07 -19.48
C LYS A 51 27.45 -5.10 -20.69
N THR A 52 27.90 -3.94 -21.16
CA THR A 52 28.83 -3.85 -22.30
C THR A 52 30.29 -4.02 -21.89
N GLU A 53 30.58 -4.44 -20.66
CA GLU A 53 31.92 -4.61 -20.07
C GLU A 53 32.79 -3.35 -20.09
N GLU A 54 32.21 -2.20 -20.44
CA GLU A 54 32.93 -0.92 -20.39
C GLU A 54 33.24 -0.51 -18.94
N TRP A 55 32.40 -0.96 -17.99
CA TRP A 55 32.50 -0.66 -16.59
C TRP A 55 32.60 -1.92 -15.73
N GLY A 56 33.70 -2.09 -14.99
CA GLY A 56 33.80 -3.10 -13.95
C GLY A 56 33.06 -2.70 -12.65
N SER A 57 32.91 -3.63 -11.73
CA SER A 57 32.17 -3.42 -10.46
C SER A 57 32.71 -2.24 -9.60
N LYS A 58 34.00 -1.92 -9.71
CA LYS A 58 34.62 -0.77 -9.01
C LYS A 58 34.23 0.59 -9.59
N VAL A 59 33.80 0.67 -10.87
CA VAL A 59 33.50 1.94 -11.54
C VAL A 59 32.28 2.65 -10.94
N VAL A 60 31.27 1.91 -10.44
CA VAL A 60 30.11 2.50 -9.77
C VAL A 60 30.53 3.22 -8.48
N THR A 61 31.51 2.66 -7.75
CA THR A 61 32.07 3.31 -6.56
C THR A 61 32.82 4.58 -6.96
N GLN A 62 33.68 4.50 -7.97
CA GLN A 62 34.41 5.66 -8.51
C GLN A 62 33.45 6.75 -9.02
N LEU A 63 32.34 6.38 -9.68
CA LEU A 63 31.31 7.32 -10.11
C LEU A 63 30.69 8.04 -8.92
N SER A 64 30.33 7.32 -7.85
CA SER A 64 29.77 7.92 -6.65
C SER A 64 30.75 8.92 -6.00
N GLU A 65 32.02 8.57 -5.92
CA GLU A 65 33.08 9.45 -5.41
C GLU A 65 33.33 10.65 -6.31
N TYR A 66 33.33 10.45 -7.62
CA TYR A 66 33.47 11.51 -8.60
C TYR A 66 32.35 12.55 -8.47
N ILE A 67 31.08 12.08 -8.37
CA ILE A 67 29.92 12.96 -8.18
C ILE A 67 30.08 13.75 -6.86
N ARG A 68 30.45 13.08 -5.77
CA ARG A 68 30.64 13.73 -4.47
C ARG A 68 31.72 14.82 -4.50
N THR A 69 32.80 14.57 -5.25
CA THR A 69 33.92 15.50 -5.37
C THR A 69 33.61 16.67 -6.30
N LYS A 70 33.03 16.37 -7.48
CA LYS A 70 32.76 17.40 -8.52
C LYS A 70 31.51 18.23 -8.24
N GLN A 71 30.52 17.60 -7.59
CA GLN A 71 29.22 18.22 -7.30
C GLN A 71 28.80 17.99 -5.84
N PRO A 72 29.47 18.61 -4.84
CA PRO A 72 29.20 18.36 -3.41
C PRO A 72 27.79 18.70 -2.96
N LYS A 73 27.07 19.51 -3.74
CA LYS A 73 25.67 19.88 -3.49
C LYS A 73 24.70 18.77 -3.87
N LEU A 74 25.09 17.86 -4.80
CA LEU A 74 24.26 16.71 -5.18
C LEU A 74 24.37 15.63 -4.11
N LYS A 75 23.31 15.47 -3.32
CA LYS A 75 23.21 14.43 -2.28
C LYS A 75 22.35 13.27 -2.78
N GLY A 76 22.56 12.08 -2.23
CA GLY A 76 21.73 10.90 -2.54
C GLY A 76 22.27 10.00 -3.66
N TYR A 77 23.50 10.22 -4.13
CA TYR A 77 24.14 9.45 -5.20
C TYR A 77 25.28 8.56 -4.67
N SER A 78 25.01 7.87 -3.55
CA SER A 78 25.92 6.85 -3.02
C SER A 78 25.96 5.62 -3.94
N ARG A 79 26.98 4.76 -3.79
CA ARG A 79 27.07 3.46 -4.47
C ARG A 79 25.76 2.68 -4.36
N ARG A 80 25.19 2.60 -3.15
CA ARG A 80 23.91 1.91 -2.90
C ARG A 80 22.76 2.55 -3.70
N SER A 81 22.65 3.87 -3.71
CA SER A 81 21.61 4.56 -4.48
C SER A 81 21.74 4.29 -5.99
N MET A 82 22.97 4.24 -6.51
CA MET A 82 23.21 3.89 -7.92
C MET A 82 22.73 2.48 -8.24
N TYR A 83 23.06 1.48 -7.41
CA TYR A 83 22.58 0.12 -7.60
C TYR A 83 21.05 0.01 -7.45
N ASN A 84 20.44 0.76 -6.55
CA ASN A 84 18.97 0.82 -6.45
C ASN A 84 18.34 1.38 -7.73
N MET A 85 18.95 2.38 -8.37
CA MET A 85 18.47 2.92 -9.65
C MET A 85 18.67 1.90 -10.79
N VAL A 86 19.78 1.17 -10.80
CA VAL A 86 20.02 0.07 -11.75
C VAL A 86 18.95 -1.01 -11.60
N GLN A 87 18.71 -1.49 -10.37
CA GLN A 87 17.69 -2.50 -10.10
C GLN A 87 16.29 -2.00 -10.46
N PHE A 88 15.97 -0.74 -10.18
CA PHE A 88 14.71 -0.10 -10.56
C PHE A 88 14.50 -0.15 -12.07
N TYR A 89 15.50 0.21 -12.85
CA TYR A 89 15.44 0.13 -14.32
C TYR A 89 15.33 -1.32 -14.80
N GLU A 90 16.24 -2.22 -14.39
CA GLU A 90 16.32 -3.58 -14.90
C GLU A 90 15.05 -4.38 -14.64
N GLU A 91 14.49 -4.28 -13.44
CA GLU A 91 13.30 -5.02 -13.09
C GLU A 91 12.07 -4.51 -13.84
N TYR A 92 11.84 -3.20 -13.84
CA TYR A 92 10.63 -2.65 -14.44
C TYR A 92 10.69 -2.47 -15.97
N SER A 93 11.87 -2.59 -16.57
CA SER A 93 12.03 -2.72 -18.03
C SER A 93 12.03 -4.17 -18.52
N SER A 94 12.00 -5.16 -17.61
CA SER A 94 12.02 -6.57 -17.97
C SER A 94 10.76 -6.98 -18.73
N GLU A 95 10.91 -7.86 -19.72
CA GLU A 95 9.78 -8.41 -20.47
C GLU A 95 8.78 -9.12 -19.57
N ASN A 96 9.26 -9.80 -18.52
CA ASN A 96 8.43 -10.47 -17.54
C ASN A 96 7.50 -9.49 -16.81
N PHE A 97 8.04 -8.41 -16.22
CA PHE A 97 7.23 -7.42 -15.51
C PHE A 97 6.24 -6.72 -16.46
N LEU A 98 6.69 -6.30 -17.64
CA LEU A 98 5.84 -5.61 -18.63
C LEU A 98 4.72 -6.50 -19.15
N SER A 99 5.00 -7.79 -19.39
CA SER A 99 4.00 -8.79 -19.80
C SER A 99 2.92 -8.95 -18.73
N ILE A 100 3.31 -9.14 -17.47
CA ILE A 100 2.38 -9.26 -16.34
C ILE A 100 1.56 -7.98 -16.19
N ALA A 101 2.21 -6.81 -16.18
CA ALA A 101 1.50 -5.54 -16.08
C ALA A 101 0.46 -5.36 -17.20
N SER A 102 0.77 -5.79 -18.43
CA SER A 102 -0.12 -5.72 -19.60
C SER A 102 -1.34 -6.63 -19.50
N GLN A 103 -1.29 -7.70 -18.72
CA GLN A 103 -2.42 -8.60 -18.49
C GLN A 103 -3.50 -7.95 -17.61
N TYR A 104 -3.09 -7.11 -16.66
CA TYR A 104 -3.97 -6.53 -15.64
C TYR A 104 -4.32 -5.06 -15.88
N LEU A 105 -3.53 -4.35 -16.69
CA LEU A 105 -3.69 -2.92 -16.91
C LEU A 105 -3.89 -2.61 -18.38
N SER A 106 -4.59 -1.52 -18.69
CA SER A 106 -4.72 -1.04 -20.06
C SER A 106 -3.35 -0.67 -20.66
N LYS A 107 -3.24 -0.78 -21.97
CA LYS A 107 -1.99 -0.46 -22.68
C LYS A 107 -1.46 0.95 -22.42
N GLU A 108 -2.34 1.89 -22.06
CA GLU A 108 -1.95 3.27 -21.71
C GLU A 108 -1.08 3.37 -20.47
N PHE A 109 -1.22 2.43 -19.53
CA PHE A 109 -0.40 2.39 -18.31
C PHE A 109 0.93 1.69 -18.47
N VAL A 110 1.00 0.75 -19.41
CA VAL A 110 2.18 -0.12 -19.60
C VAL A 110 3.04 0.37 -20.75
N GLN A 111 2.41 0.86 -21.82
CA GLN A 111 3.15 1.44 -22.96
C GLN A 111 3.32 2.94 -22.76
N PRO A 112 4.53 3.48 -22.90
CA PRO A 112 4.75 4.90 -22.84
C PRO A 112 4.11 5.58 -24.05
N LYS A 113 3.63 6.80 -23.85
CA LYS A 113 3.33 7.67 -24.99
C LYS A 113 4.62 7.88 -25.76
N THR A 114 4.64 7.51 -27.02
CA THR A 114 5.62 8.04 -27.97
C THR A 114 5.57 9.54 -27.84
N ALA A 115 6.65 10.13 -27.36
CA ALA A 115 6.77 11.57 -27.25
C ALA A 115 6.73 12.19 -28.65
N GLN A 116 5.53 12.46 -29.13
CA GLN A 116 5.27 13.54 -30.06
C GLN A 116 4.90 14.76 -29.21
N THR A 117 5.87 15.31 -28.52
CA THR A 117 5.75 16.64 -27.95
C THR A 117 6.76 17.53 -28.62
N ASN A 118 6.21 18.42 -29.46
CA ASN A 118 6.89 19.68 -29.86
C ASN A 118 7.00 20.65 -28.66
N ASP A 119 7.05 20.13 -27.44
CA ASP A 119 7.36 20.92 -26.26
C ASP A 119 8.87 20.97 -26.11
N LYS A 120 9.42 22.13 -26.48
CA LYS A 120 10.79 22.48 -26.18
C LYS A 120 11.08 22.26 -24.71
N PRO A 121 12.16 21.53 -24.36
CA PRO A 121 12.48 21.32 -22.95
C PRO A 121 12.68 22.65 -22.24
N LEU A 122 12.10 22.76 -21.04
CA LEU A 122 12.26 23.86 -20.08
C LEU A 122 13.72 24.08 -19.60
N ILE A 123 14.71 23.56 -20.36
CA ILE A 123 16.16 23.63 -20.07
C ILE A 123 16.79 24.92 -20.63
N GLN A 124 16.05 25.78 -21.32
CA GLN A 124 16.66 27.02 -21.87
C GLN A 124 17.04 28.04 -20.81
N ASP A 125 16.57 27.95 -19.57
CA ASP A 125 16.95 28.90 -18.50
C ASP A 125 18.17 28.49 -17.66
N TYR A 126 18.73 27.28 -17.88
CA TYR A 126 19.96 26.83 -17.20
C TYR A 126 21.23 26.97 -18.03
N GLN A 127 21.19 27.62 -19.21
CA GLN A 127 22.34 27.80 -20.09
C GLN A 127 23.30 28.96 -19.68
N ARG A 128 23.34 29.31 -18.39
CA ARG A 128 24.35 30.28 -17.88
C ARG A 128 25.38 29.66 -16.93
N ILE A 129 25.71 28.38 -17.12
CA ILE A 129 26.92 27.81 -16.49
C ILE A 129 27.72 27.11 -17.60
N ASP A 130 28.79 27.77 -18.01
CA ASP A 130 29.93 27.36 -18.82
C ASP A 130 29.77 26.14 -19.75
N THR A 131 29.83 26.48 -21.03
CA THR A 131 30.08 25.67 -22.21
C THR A 131 31.12 24.58 -21.99
N PHE A 132 30.67 23.37 -21.61
CA PHE A 132 31.38 22.14 -21.94
C PHE A 132 30.55 21.40 -22.98
N HIS A 133 31.07 21.31 -24.18
CA HIS A 133 30.49 20.55 -25.29
C HIS A 133 30.43 19.04 -24.90
N MET A 134 29.38 18.61 -24.21
CA MET A 134 29.00 17.22 -24.14
C MET A 134 27.89 17.00 -25.18
N GLN A 135 28.26 16.39 -26.30
CA GLN A 135 27.27 15.62 -27.06
C GLN A 135 26.73 14.53 -26.13
N VAL A 136 25.59 14.82 -25.51
CA VAL A 136 24.82 13.82 -24.75
C VAL A 136 24.26 12.88 -25.80
N VAL A 137 25.00 11.82 -26.13
CA VAL A 137 24.46 10.65 -26.78
C VAL A 137 23.46 10.07 -25.78
N GLN A 138 22.17 10.40 -25.94
CA GLN A 138 21.12 9.72 -25.18
C GLN A 138 21.13 8.27 -25.64
N PRO A 139 21.55 7.30 -24.79
CA PRO A 139 21.33 5.91 -25.10
C PRO A 139 19.82 5.74 -25.26
N ARG A 140 19.38 4.86 -26.17
CA ARG A 140 17.97 4.46 -26.26
C ARG A 140 17.63 3.69 -24.98
N ILE A 141 17.38 4.46 -23.91
CA ILE A 141 16.90 3.94 -22.63
C ILE A 141 15.46 3.54 -22.89
N GLY A 142 15.09 2.31 -22.52
CA GLY A 142 13.75 1.77 -22.73
C GLY A 142 12.69 2.75 -22.19
N GLN A 143 11.53 2.71 -22.81
CA GLN A 143 10.46 3.65 -22.53
C GLN A 143 9.99 3.51 -21.08
N PHE A 144 9.82 4.61 -20.35
CA PHE A 144 9.44 4.63 -18.95
C PHE A 144 7.95 4.27 -18.75
N PRO A 145 7.60 3.17 -18.04
CA PRO A 145 6.21 2.79 -17.82
C PRO A 145 5.48 3.77 -16.91
N LYS A 146 4.37 4.34 -17.38
CA LYS A 146 3.59 5.34 -16.64
C LYS A 146 3.04 4.82 -15.29
N LEU A 147 2.78 3.52 -15.18
CA LEU A 147 2.34 2.89 -13.93
C LEU A 147 3.29 3.14 -12.75
N LEU A 148 4.59 3.37 -13.01
CA LEU A 148 5.57 3.63 -11.96
C LEU A 148 5.32 4.98 -11.25
N THR A 149 4.65 5.93 -11.91
CA THR A 149 4.30 7.23 -11.28
C THR A 149 3.22 7.10 -10.20
N LEU A 150 2.58 5.94 -10.08
CA LEU A 150 1.54 5.67 -9.08
C LEU A 150 2.08 5.70 -7.64
N THR A 151 3.38 5.49 -7.45
CA THR A 151 3.98 5.58 -6.12
C THR A 151 5.36 6.27 -6.18
N THR A 152 6.02 6.45 -5.04
CA THR A 152 7.29 7.16 -4.95
C THR A 152 8.49 6.25 -5.23
N LEU A 153 9.63 6.83 -5.63
CA LEU A 153 10.89 6.07 -5.79
C LEU A 153 11.26 5.30 -4.52
N THR A 154 11.04 5.89 -3.36
CA THR A 154 11.31 5.25 -2.06
C THR A 154 10.46 3.99 -1.85
N ASN A 155 9.18 4.05 -2.24
CA ASN A 155 8.30 2.89 -2.19
C ASN A 155 8.72 1.82 -3.20
N HIS A 156 9.12 2.20 -4.42
CA HIS A 156 9.66 1.25 -5.39
C HIS A 156 10.88 0.50 -4.87
N ILE A 157 11.81 1.19 -4.21
CA ILE A 157 13.00 0.55 -3.62
C ILE A 157 12.57 -0.46 -2.55
N GLU A 158 11.61 -0.13 -1.68
CA GLU A 158 11.11 -1.09 -0.68
C GLU A 158 10.43 -2.31 -1.33
N ILE A 159 9.65 -2.11 -2.39
CA ILE A 159 9.02 -3.19 -3.15
C ILE A 159 10.11 -4.10 -3.77
N LEU A 160 11.08 -3.52 -4.45
CA LEU A 160 12.17 -4.28 -5.08
C LEU A 160 13.00 -5.08 -4.08
N CYS A 161 13.28 -4.50 -2.92
CA CYS A 161 14.06 -5.18 -1.89
C CYS A 161 13.33 -6.33 -1.19
N ARG A 162 11.99 -6.33 -1.16
CA ARG A 162 11.21 -7.24 -0.32
C ARG A 162 10.33 -8.20 -1.09
N CYS A 163 9.85 -7.83 -2.27
CA CYS A 163 8.97 -8.65 -3.09
C CYS A 163 9.76 -9.51 -4.07
N LYS A 164 9.36 -10.78 -4.21
CA LYS A 164 10.13 -11.77 -4.99
C LYS A 164 9.61 -11.92 -6.41
N SER A 165 8.29 -11.76 -6.65
CA SER A 165 7.71 -11.93 -7.97
C SER A 165 7.25 -10.60 -8.57
N SER A 166 7.14 -10.54 -9.90
CA SER A 166 6.65 -9.35 -10.60
C SER A 166 5.18 -9.09 -10.33
N GLU A 167 4.36 -10.14 -10.10
CA GLU A 167 2.96 -10.03 -9.69
C GLU A 167 2.84 -9.36 -8.32
N GLU A 168 3.64 -9.79 -7.37
CA GLU A 168 3.68 -9.20 -6.02
C GLU A 168 4.11 -7.73 -6.09
N ARG A 169 5.13 -7.40 -6.90
CA ARG A 169 5.58 -6.02 -7.12
C ARG A 169 4.49 -5.16 -7.73
N LEU A 170 3.80 -5.66 -8.78
CA LEU A 170 2.68 -4.97 -9.39
C LEU A 170 1.55 -4.73 -8.38
N PHE A 171 1.19 -5.75 -7.59
CA PHE A 171 0.20 -5.62 -6.54
C PHE A 171 0.54 -4.50 -5.57
N TYR A 172 1.77 -4.45 -5.04
CA TYR A 172 2.14 -3.43 -4.06
C TYR A 172 2.28 -2.02 -4.66
N ILE A 173 2.59 -1.87 -5.94
CA ILE A 173 2.51 -0.57 -6.62
C ILE A 173 1.06 -0.06 -6.61
N LEU A 174 0.12 -0.89 -7.04
CA LEU A 174 -1.31 -0.56 -7.10
C LEU A 174 -1.90 -0.36 -5.70
N TYR A 175 -1.54 -1.23 -4.76
CA TYR A 175 -1.99 -1.16 -3.37
C TYR A 175 -1.48 0.09 -2.66
N ALA A 176 -0.19 0.42 -2.82
CA ALA A 176 0.38 1.64 -2.27
C ALA A 176 -0.29 2.90 -2.82
N HIS A 177 -0.67 2.89 -4.10
CA HIS A 177 -1.43 3.98 -4.72
C HIS A 177 -2.85 4.09 -4.14
N LYS A 178 -3.60 2.98 -4.14
CA LYS A 178 -4.97 2.92 -3.65
C LYS A 178 -5.07 3.38 -2.18
N GLU A 179 -4.21 2.84 -1.33
CA GLU A 179 -4.22 3.11 0.12
C GLU A 179 -3.38 4.32 0.51
N HIS A 180 -2.77 5.04 -0.46
CA HIS A 180 -1.90 6.19 -0.22
C HIS A 180 -0.79 5.92 0.81
N LEU A 181 -0.14 4.75 0.71
CA LEU A 181 0.82 4.29 1.70
C LEU A 181 2.13 5.06 1.62
N VAL A 182 2.59 5.56 2.75
CA VAL A 182 3.97 6.04 2.90
C VAL A 182 4.91 4.86 3.15
N LYS A 183 6.24 5.07 3.02
CA LYS A 183 7.27 4.03 3.11
C LYS A 183 7.07 3.05 4.27
N ARG A 184 6.86 3.54 5.51
CA ARG A 184 6.73 2.69 6.70
C ARG A 184 5.45 1.83 6.68
N GLU A 185 4.37 2.37 6.18
CA GLU A 185 3.08 1.67 6.03
C GLU A 185 3.21 0.57 4.96
N LEU A 186 3.87 0.88 3.85
CA LEU A 186 4.15 -0.10 2.80
C LEU A 186 5.06 -1.24 3.29
N GLN A 187 6.14 -0.93 4.00
CA GLN A 187 7.01 -1.92 4.62
C GLN A 187 6.23 -2.88 5.53
N ARG A 188 5.33 -2.32 6.35
CA ARG A 188 4.46 -3.12 7.21
C ARG A 188 3.54 -4.01 6.38
N SER A 189 2.88 -3.49 5.35
CA SER A 189 1.99 -4.26 4.47
C SER A 189 2.72 -5.42 3.77
N ILE A 190 3.95 -5.19 3.28
CA ILE A 190 4.78 -6.24 2.68
C ILE A 190 5.17 -7.29 3.73
N THR A 191 5.64 -6.86 4.90
CA THR A 191 6.01 -7.77 6.00
C THR A 191 4.83 -8.62 6.45
N ASN A 192 3.64 -8.03 6.49
CA ASN A 192 2.39 -8.71 6.83
C ASN A 192 1.79 -9.52 5.67
N GLN A 193 2.53 -9.67 4.58
CA GLN A 193 2.10 -10.48 3.43
C GLN A 193 0.71 -10.09 2.89
N THR A 194 0.40 -8.79 2.84
CA THR A 194 -0.92 -8.29 2.41
C THR A 194 -1.30 -8.82 1.01
N TYR A 195 -0.34 -9.01 0.12
CA TYR A 195 -0.53 -9.67 -1.19
C TYR A 195 -1.23 -11.03 -1.04
N THR A 196 -0.69 -11.90 -0.21
CA THR A 196 -1.26 -13.25 0.00
C THR A 196 -2.59 -13.19 0.74
N THR A 197 -2.73 -12.30 1.74
CA THR A 197 -3.97 -12.20 2.54
C THR A 197 -5.13 -11.60 1.76
N LEU A 198 -4.88 -10.75 0.77
CA LEU A 198 -5.93 -10.19 -0.09
C LEU A 198 -6.27 -11.06 -1.30
N LEU A 199 -5.29 -11.76 -1.87
CA LEU A 199 -5.49 -12.56 -3.09
C LEU A 199 -5.59 -14.07 -2.85
N GLY A 200 -5.54 -14.51 -1.57
CA GLY A 200 -5.69 -15.90 -1.20
C GLY A 200 -7.13 -16.44 -1.39
N ASP A 201 -7.29 -17.74 -1.20
CA ASP A 201 -8.60 -18.41 -1.29
C ASP A 201 -9.56 -17.91 -0.18
N LYS A 202 -10.69 -17.34 -0.57
CA LYS A 202 -11.65 -16.63 0.31
C LYS A 202 -12.78 -17.53 0.83
N LYS A 203 -12.42 -18.69 1.37
CA LYS A 203 -13.39 -19.61 2.01
C LYS A 203 -13.98 -19.09 3.33
N ASN A 204 -13.45 -17.99 3.84
CA ASN A 204 -13.86 -17.34 5.08
C ASN A 204 -15.00 -16.32 4.92
N MET A 205 -15.57 -16.20 3.73
CA MET A 205 -16.67 -15.27 3.40
C MET A 205 -17.99 -16.03 3.18
N SER A 206 -19.09 -15.46 3.70
CA SER A 206 -20.43 -16.01 3.50
C SER A 206 -20.92 -15.82 2.07
N LYS A 207 -21.88 -16.66 1.66
CA LYS A 207 -22.57 -16.48 0.38
C LYS A 207 -23.29 -15.13 0.32
N GLY A 208 -23.92 -14.70 1.41
CA GLY A 208 -24.58 -13.42 1.51
C GLY A 208 -23.64 -12.26 1.28
N LEU A 209 -22.42 -12.29 1.84
CA LEU A 209 -21.42 -11.27 1.61
C LEU A 209 -21.01 -11.20 0.14
N LEU A 210 -20.69 -12.34 -0.49
CA LEU A 210 -20.24 -12.39 -1.88
C LEU A 210 -21.35 -12.00 -2.88
N GLN A 211 -22.63 -12.28 -2.57
CA GLN A 211 -23.77 -11.86 -3.40
C GLN A 211 -24.06 -10.37 -3.27
N THR A 212 -24.02 -9.82 -2.07
CA THR A 212 -24.28 -8.40 -1.81
C THR A 212 -23.10 -7.52 -2.23
N TYR A 213 -21.88 -8.01 -2.02
CA TYR A 213 -20.64 -7.31 -2.29
C TYR A 213 -19.67 -8.17 -3.11
N PRO A 214 -19.82 -8.25 -4.44
CA PRO A 214 -18.95 -9.08 -5.28
C PRO A 214 -17.47 -8.73 -5.20
N ASN A 215 -17.14 -7.48 -4.83
CA ASN A 215 -15.77 -7.01 -4.64
C ASN A 215 -15.23 -7.22 -3.21
N ALA A 216 -15.99 -7.81 -2.29
CA ALA A 216 -15.55 -8.10 -0.92
C ALA A 216 -14.19 -8.84 -0.85
N PRO A 217 -13.87 -9.81 -1.74
CA PRO A 217 -12.59 -10.52 -1.70
C PRO A 217 -11.36 -9.63 -1.87
N VAL A 218 -11.48 -8.49 -2.54
CA VAL A 218 -10.37 -7.53 -2.73
C VAL A 218 -10.43 -6.35 -1.75
N VAL A 219 -11.47 -6.28 -0.93
CA VAL A 219 -11.65 -5.26 0.11
C VAL A 219 -11.23 -5.77 1.47
N PHE A 220 -11.64 -6.99 1.82
CA PHE A 220 -11.41 -7.55 3.15
C PHE A 220 -10.25 -8.55 3.17
N LYS A 221 -9.45 -8.47 4.21
CA LYS A 221 -8.36 -9.42 4.48
C LYS A 221 -8.89 -10.63 5.26
N ASP A 222 -8.37 -11.81 4.96
CA ASP A 222 -8.61 -13.03 5.73
C ASP A 222 -7.79 -13.10 7.02
N THR A 223 -6.71 -12.33 7.10
CA THR A 223 -5.84 -12.23 8.26
C THR A 223 -5.45 -10.78 8.53
N LEU A 224 -5.59 -10.34 9.77
CA LEU A 224 -5.15 -9.04 10.27
C LEU A 224 -3.97 -9.22 11.21
N PHE A 225 -2.99 -8.31 11.13
CA PHE A 225 -1.81 -8.36 11.98
C PHE A 225 -1.88 -7.30 13.06
N VAL A 226 -1.91 -7.74 14.32
CA VAL A 226 -2.07 -6.87 15.49
C VAL A 226 -0.81 -6.83 16.37
N ASP A 227 0.38 -6.96 15.74
CA ASP A 227 1.70 -6.88 16.39
C ASP A 227 1.92 -5.57 17.15
N PHE A 228 1.35 -4.48 16.66
CA PHE A 228 1.41 -3.15 17.28
C PHE A 228 0.77 -3.09 18.67
N LEU A 229 -0.03 -4.08 19.06
CA LEU A 229 -0.65 -4.14 20.37
C LEU A 229 0.31 -4.61 21.47
N GLY A 230 1.42 -5.27 21.12
CA GLY A 230 2.37 -5.83 22.09
C GLY A 230 1.75 -6.81 23.09
N LEU A 231 0.64 -7.47 22.74
CA LEU A 231 -0.11 -8.33 23.65
C LEU A 231 0.63 -9.63 23.97
N PRO A 232 0.62 -10.09 25.24
CA PRO A 232 1.17 -11.38 25.62
C PRO A 232 0.38 -12.54 24.97
N GLN A 233 0.98 -13.75 24.94
CA GLN A 233 0.32 -14.93 24.34
C GLN A 233 -1.07 -15.21 24.95
N LYS A 234 -1.22 -15.04 26.27
CA LYS A 234 -2.50 -15.13 26.95
C LYS A 234 -2.98 -13.74 27.31
N HIS A 235 -4.07 -13.32 26.75
CA HIS A 235 -4.71 -12.02 27.01
C HIS A 235 -6.24 -12.19 27.10
N SER A 236 -6.92 -11.22 27.74
CA SER A 236 -8.39 -11.18 27.77
C SER A 236 -8.93 -10.44 26.54
N GLU A 237 -10.21 -10.66 26.19
CA GLU A 237 -10.91 -9.87 25.17
C GLU A 237 -10.90 -8.37 25.51
N THR A 238 -11.06 -8.03 26.78
CA THR A 238 -10.98 -6.64 27.26
C THR A 238 -9.63 -6.00 26.96
N LYS A 239 -8.52 -6.73 27.17
CA LYS A 239 -7.17 -6.22 26.83
C LYS A 239 -6.98 -6.07 25.32
N LEU A 240 -7.49 -7.01 24.52
CA LEU A 240 -7.47 -6.91 23.06
C LEU A 240 -8.26 -5.68 22.60
N LYS A 241 -9.50 -5.53 23.04
CA LYS A 241 -10.37 -4.39 22.71
C LYS A 241 -9.71 -3.07 23.11
N LYS A 242 -9.25 -2.95 24.35
CA LYS A 242 -8.57 -1.75 24.82
C LYS A 242 -7.35 -1.40 23.99
N GLY A 243 -6.50 -2.39 23.67
CA GLY A 243 -5.34 -2.20 22.81
C GLY A 243 -5.71 -1.73 21.40
N LEU A 244 -6.75 -2.30 20.79
CA LEU A 244 -7.24 -1.87 19.47
C LEU A 244 -7.73 -0.42 19.48
N ILE A 245 -8.43 0.00 20.56
CA ILE A 245 -8.88 1.39 20.72
C ILE A 245 -7.70 2.34 20.89
N GLU A 246 -6.74 2.01 21.78
CA GLU A 246 -5.55 2.82 22.01
C GLU A 246 -4.69 2.97 20.74
N HIS A 247 -4.72 1.98 19.84
CA HIS A 247 -3.96 1.96 18.59
C HIS A 247 -4.88 2.02 17.35
N MET A 248 -6.01 2.72 17.46
CA MET A 248 -7.05 2.75 16.40
C MET A 248 -6.49 3.16 15.04
N LYS A 249 -5.55 4.10 14.99
CA LYS A 249 -4.90 4.48 13.72
C LYS A 249 -4.22 3.29 13.04
N GLN A 250 -3.46 2.48 13.79
CA GLN A 250 -2.79 1.29 13.25
C GLN A 250 -3.80 0.22 12.85
N PHE A 251 -4.87 0.07 13.62
CA PHE A 251 -5.92 -0.89 13.31
C PHE A 251 -6.68 -0.52 12.03
N ILE A 252 -7.02 0.76 11.83
CA ILE A 252 -7.63 1.23 10.58
C ILE A 252 -6.68 1.03 9.39
N LEU A 253 -5.38 1.28 9.56
CA LEU A 253 -4.40 1.01 8.51
C LEU A 253 -4.30 -0.49 8.17
N GLU A 254 -4.55 -1.35 9.15
CA GLU A 254 -4.57 -2.78 8.95
C GLU A 254 -5.87 -3.25 8.27
N LEU A 255 -7.02 -2.70 8.64
CA LEU A 255 -8.31 -2.95 7.99
C LEU A 255 -8.34 -2.42 6.55
N GLY A 256 -7.91 -1.18 6.35
CA GLY A 256 -7.98 -0.40 5.11
C GLY A 256 -8.44 1.03 5.40
N LYS A 257 -7.97 2.01 4.61
CA LYS A 257 -8.25 3.45 4.87
C LYS A 257 -9.70 3.87 4.60
N ASP A 258 -10.50 3.01 3.97
CA ASP A 258 -11.93 3.26 3.76
C ASP A 258 -12.79 2.96 4.99
N PHE A 259 -12.19 2.43 6.07
CA PHE A 259 -12.86 2.22 7.34
C PHE A 259 -12.86 3.50 8.18
N ILE A 260 -14.04 3.93 8.61
CA ILE A 260 -14.24 5.03 9.56
C ILE A 260 -14.73 4.44 10.87
N PHE A 261 -13.99 4.66 11.95
CA PHE A 261 -14.42 4.24 13.29
C PHE A 261 -15.59 5.10 13.75
N MET A 262 -16.68 4.45 14.15
CA MET A 262 -17.90 5.10 14.65
C MET A 262 -17.99 5.03 16.17
N ASP A 263 -17.92 3.80 16.72
CA ASP A 263 -18.07 3.62 18.17
C ASP A 263 -17.52 2.27 18.64
N GLN A 264 -17.34 2.15 19.96
CA GLN A 264 -17.02 0.93 20.68
C GLN A 264 -18.18 0.55 21.62
N GLU A 265 -18.40 -0.75 21.83
CA GLU A 265 -19.51 -1.26 22.65
C GLU A 265 -20.86 -0.63 22.28
N TYR A 266 -21.10 -0.56 20.96
CA TYR A 266 -22.26 0.09 20.39
C TYR A 266 -23.54 -0.61 20.86
N ASN A 267 -24.45 0.14 21.50
CA ASN A 267 -25.69 -0.38 22.06
C ASN A 267 -26.75 -0.63 20.97
N LEU A 268 -27.21 -1.87 20.85
CA LEU A 268 -28.32 -2.28 20.00
C LEU A 268 -29.52 -2.62 20.89
N ASN A 269 -30.55 -1.79 20.84
CA ASN A 269 -31.75 -1.97 21.65
C ASN A 269 -32.80 -2.73 20.83
N VAL A 270 -33.05 -3.97 21.20
CA VAL A 270 -34.05 -4.81 20.49
C VAL A 270 -35.09 -5.29 21.49
N GLY A 271 -36.32 -4.83 21.37
CA GLY A 271 -37.38 -5.07 22.34
C GLY A 271 -37.00 -4.48 23.71
N ALA A 272 -37.05 -5.29 24.74
CA ALA A 272 -36.70 -4.91 26.12
C ALA A 272 -35.21 -5.19 26.46
N SER A 273 -34.40 -5.64 25.50
CA SER A 273 -33.02 -6.06 25.72
C SER A 273 -32.04 -5.14 25.02
N THR A 274 -30.88 -4.90 25.66
CA THR A 274 -29.75 -4.17 25.07
C THR A 274 -28.60 -5.13 24.80
N PHE A 275 -28.14 -5.16 23.58
CA PHE A 275 -26.97 -5.91 23.12
C PHE A 275 -25.84 -4.93 22.81
N LYS A 276 -24.62 -5.43 22.71
CA LYS A 276 -23.44 -4.57 22.45
C LYS A 276 -22.58 -5.18 21.35
N ALA A 277 -22.41 -4.47 20.24
CA ALA A 277 -21.37 -4.79 19.26
C ALA A 277 -20.03 -4.26 19.75
N ASP A 278 -18.96 -5.04 19.68
CA ASP A 278 -17.65 -4.65 20.21
C ASP A 278 -17.09 -3.39 19.56
N LEU A 279 -17.05 -3.33 18.23
CA LEU A 279 -16.63 -2.17 17.45
C LEU A 279 -17.57 -1.95 16.27
N LEU A 280 -17.94 -0.72 16.02
CA LEU A 280 -18.73 -0.31 14.87
C LEU A 280 -17.93 0.63 13.98
N PHE A 281 -17.88 0.31 12.68
CA PHE A 281 -17.27 1.12 11.64
C PHE A 281 -18.28 1.43 10.54
N PHE A 282 -17.95 2.41 9.70
CA PHE A 282 -18.58 2.63 8.41
C PHE A 282 -17.53 2.47 7.31
N HIS A 283 -17.85 1.70 6.28
CA HIS A 283 -16.96 1.51 5.13
C HIS A 283 -17.38 2.41 3.97
N ARG A 284 -16.57 3.41 3.65
CA ARG A 284 -16.89 4.45 2.66
C ARG A 284 -17.14 3.89 1.25
N GLY A 285 -16.26 3.01 0.78
CA GLY A 285 -16.34 2.44 -0.57
C GLY A 285 -17.51 1.49 -0.78
N LEU A 286 -17.97 0.82 0.29
CA LEU A 286 -19.13 -0.08 0.27
C LEU A 286 -20.41 0.61 0.74
N GLN A 287 -20.32 1.82 1.31
CA GLN A 287 -21.41 2.56 1.93
C GLN A 287 -22.25 1.69 2.88
N ALA A 288 -21.58 1.00 3.79
CA ALA A 288 -22.19 0.04 4.72
C ALA A 288 -21.62 0.18 6.11
N LEU A 289 -22.47 -0.09 7.12
CA LEU A 289 -22.04 -0.30 8.50
C LEU A 289 -21.26 -1.61 8.59
N VAL A 290 -20.20 -1.63 9.40
CA VAL A 290 -19.39 -2.82 9.64
C VAL A 290 -19.28 -3.06 11.13
N ALA A 291 -19.94 -4.12 11.61
CA ALA A 291 -19.81 -4.59 12.98
C ALA A 291 -18.63 -5.55 13.09
N VAL A 292 -17.71 -5.29 14.02
CA VAL A 292 -16.59 -6.17 14.33
C VAL A 292 -16.82 -6.78 15.71
N GLU A 293 -16.93 -8.10 15.78
CA GLU A 293 -17.03 -8.89 17.01
C GLU A 293 -15.68 -9.53 17.31
N LEU A 294 -15.15 -9.33 18.51
CA LEU A 294 -13.85 -9.80 18.95
C LEU A 294 -13.98 -11.10 19.75
N LYS A 295 -13.17 -12.09 19.41
CA LYS A 295 -13.07 -13.33 20.20
C LYS A 295 -11.61 -13.59 20.59
N LYS A 296 -11.39 -14.01 21.84
CA LYS A 296 -10.06 -14.43 22.35
C LYS A 296 -9.76 -15.91 22.10
N THR A 297 -10.79 -16.67 21.71
CA THR A 297 -10.73 -18.12 21.50
C THR A 297 -10.79 -18.42 20.01
N LYS A 298 -10.43 -19.66 19.65
CA LYS A 298 -10.65 -20.18 18.30
C LYS A 298 -12.10 -20.00 17.88
N PHE A 299 -12.32 -19.75 16.59
CA PHE A 299 -13.65 -19.64 15.99
C PHE A 299 -14.54 -20.82 16.33
N HIS A 300 -15.79 -20.54 16.68
CA HIS A 300 -16.84 -21.52 16.85
C HIS A 300 -18.10 -21.09 16.08
N PRO A 301 -18.80 -22.01 15.37
CA PRO A 301 -19.99 -21.68 14.56
C PRO A 301 -21.09 -20.91 15.30
N ARG A 302 -21.24 -21.11 16.63
CA ARG A 302 -22.20 -20.36 17.46
C ARG A 302 -21.95 -18.86 17.50
N ASP A 303 -20.69 -18.43 17.25
CA ASP A 303 -20.32 -17.02 17.32
C ASP A 303 -20.93 -16.22 16.16
N LEU A 304 -21.28 -16.89 15.05
CA LEU A 304 -21.96 -16.27 13.90
C LEU A 304 -23.38 -15.83 14.24
N GLY A 305 -24.14 -16.63 15.00
CA GLY A 305 -25.51 -16.29 15.33
C GLY A 305 -25.65 -14.97 16.09
N GLN A 306 -24.71 -14.65 16.96
CA GLN A 306 -24.64 -13.36 17.64
C GLN A 306 -24.38 -12.23 16.66
N LEU A 307 -23.41 -12.41 15.78
CA LEU A 307 -23.03 -11.40 14.78
C LEU A 307 -24.19 -11.17 13.78
N GLU A 308 -24.80 -12.22 13.25
CA GLU A 308 -25.95 -12.13 12.34
C GLU A 308 -27.13 -11.38 12.97
N PHE A 309 -27.40 -11.63 14.27
CA PHE A 309 -28.41 -10.86 15.01
C PHE A 309 -28.07 -9.36 15.08
N TYR A 310 -26.79 -9.01 15.29
CA TYR A 310 -26.35 -7.62 15.29
C TYR A 310 -26.54 -6.96 13.93
N LEU A 311 -26.28 -7.66 12.83
CA LEU A 311 -26.46 -7.12 11.49
C LEU A 311 -27.95 -6.82 11.22
N GLU A 312 -28.85 -7.71 11.61
CA GLU A 312 -30.29 -7.49 11.48
C GLU A 312 -30.75 -6.26 12.29
N ALA A 313 -30.25 -6.10 13.53
CA ALA A 313 -30.55 -4.93 14.36
C ALA A 313 -29.99 -3.64 13.74
N LEU A 314 -28.77 -3.67 13.21
CA LEU A 314 -28.17 -2.52 12.51
C LEU A 314 -28.97 -2.13 11.27
N ASP A 315 -29.38 -3.11 10.48
CA ASP A 315 -30.09 -2.86 9.22
C ASP A 315 -31.51 -2.31 9.45
N ARG A 316 -32.18 -2.70 10.55
CA ARG A 316 -33.53 -2.22 10.87
C ARG A 316 -33.55 -0.86 11.57
N ASP A 317 -32.64 -0.68 12.53
CA ASP A 317 -32.79 0.39 13.53
C ASP A 317 -31.71 1.50 13.38
N VAL A 318 -30.59 1.22 12.71
CA VAL A 318 -29.42 2.14 12.67
C VAL A 318 -29.09 2.59 11.26
N LYS A 319 -29.13 1.68 10.30
CA LYS A 319 -28.80 1.91 8.89
C LYS A 319 -29.69 2.96 8.27
N ARG A 320 -29.11 3.90 7.54
CA ARG A 320 -29.86 4.89 6.74
C ARG A 320 -30.38 4.27 5.45
N SER A 321 -31.42 4.87 4.87
CA SER A 321 -32.06 4.36 3.64
C SER A 321 -31.14 4.33 2.42
N ASN A 322 -30.11 5.17 2.39
CA ASN A 322 -29.11 5.26 1.33
C ASN A 322 -27.87 4.38 1.58
N GLU A 323 -27.82 3.66 2.69
CA GLU A 323 -26.72 2.76 3.03
C GLU A 323 -27.05 1.32 2.61
N ASN A 324 -26.03 0.57 2.25
CA ASN A 324 -26.13 -0.83 1.88
C ASN A 324 -26.26 -1.73 3.12
N PRO A 325 -26.65 -3.00 2.99
CA PRO A 325 -26.75 -3.92 4.11
C PRO A 325 -25.49 -3.99 4.96
N SER A 326 -25.63 -4.09 6.28
CA SER A 326 -24.52 -4.11 7.22
C SER A 326 -23.64 -5.36 7.04
N ILE A 327 -22.34 -5.23 7.32
CA ILE A 327 -21.36 -6.29 7.17
C ILE A 327 -20.83 -6.68 8.55
N GLY A 328 -20.70 -7.99 8.79
CA GLY A 328 -20.16 -8.55 10.04
C GLY A 328 -18.75 -9.10 9.86
N ILE A 329 -17.84 -8.70 10.72
CA ILE A 329 -16.48 -9.24 10.83
C ILE A 329 -16.34 -9.94 12.18
N LEU A 330 -16.11 -11.25 12.18
CA LEU A 330 -15.74 -11.97 13.38
C LEU A 330 -14.22 -12.11 13.43
N LEU A 331 -13.60 -11.44 14.40
CA LEU A 331 -12.14 -11.40 14.56
C LEU A 331 -11.70 -12.36 15.65
N CYS A 332 -10.98 -13.43 15.30
CA CYS A 332 -10.53 -14.49 16.20
C CYS A 332 -9.03 -14.81 16.02
N PRO A 333 -8.35 -15.42 17.03
CA PRO A 333 -6.91 -15.73 16.91
C PRO A 333 -6.60 -16.93 16.02
N ASP A 334 -7.57 -17.81 15.80
CA ASP A 334 -7.41 -19.04 15.02
C ASP A 334 -8.78 -19.51 14.51
N ALA A 335 -8.80 -20.01 13.28
CA ALA A 335 -9.99 -20.54 12.65
C ALA A 335 -9.67 -21.79 11.82
N ASP A 336 -10.30 -22.90 12.11
CA ASP A 336 -10.18 -24.11 11.31
C ASP A 336 -10.86 -23.91 9.96
N LYS A 337 -10.11 -24.01 8.88
CA LYS A 337 -10.58 -23.74 7.51
C LYS A 337 -11.81 -24.56 7.12
N MET A 338 -11.85 -25.84 7.52
CA MET A 338 -13.00 -26.71 7.25
C MET A 338 -14.23 -26.27 8.03
N VAL A 339 -14.07 -25.94 9.32
CA VAL A 339 -15.17 -25.46 10.17
C VAL A 339 -15.71 -24.13 9.64
N VAL A 340 -14.83 -23.23 9.23
CA VAL A 340 -15.19 -21.95 8.61
C VAL A 340 -15.96 -22.16 7.31
N GLU A 341 -15.45 -22.98 6.40
CA GLU A 341 -16.10 -23.29 5.12
C GLU A 341 -17.52 -23.85 5.34
N TYR A 342 -17.68 -24.82 6.26
CA TYR A 342 -19.00 -25.37 6.59
C TYR A 342 -19.92 -24.30 7.18
N ALA A 343 -19.45 -23.48 8.10
CA ALA A 343 -20.25 -22.44 8.72
C ALA A 343 -20.70 -21.37 7.71
N MET A 344 -19.79 -20.94 6.81
CA MET A 344 -20.05 -19.90 5.82
C MET A 344 -20.86 -20.36 4.62
N SER A 345 -20.86 -21.67 4.31
CA SER A 345 -21.48 -22.22 3.09
C SER A 345 -22.99 -21.98 2.97
N ARG A 346 -23.69 -21.78 4.08
CA ARG A 346 -25.15 -21.54 4.13
C ARG A 346 -25.55 -20.19 4.70
N SER A 347 -24.61 -19.40 5.24
CA SER A 347 -24.92 -18.09 5.77
C SER A 347 -25.26 -17.12 4.64
N MET A 348 -26.45 -16.52 4.73
CA MET A 348 -26.94 -15.49 3.82
C MET A 348 -26.74 -14.08 4.37
N SER A 349 -26.31 -13.95 5.62
CA SER A 349 -25.92 -12.67 6.21
C SER A 349 -24.55 -12.24 5.69
N PRO A 350 -24.32 -10.96 5.39
CA PRO A 350 -23.03 -10.48 4.87
C PRO A 350 -21.93 -10.55 5.95
N THR A 351 -21.34 -11.73 6.16
CA THR A 351 -20.37 -11.98 7.22
C THR A 351 -19.05 -12.55 6.70
N LEU A 352 -17.97 -12.25 7.40
CA LEU A 352 -16.67 -12.87 7.20
C LEU A 352 -16.00 -13.19 8.54
N ILE A 353 -15.13 -14.20 8.52
CA ILE A 353 -14.27 -14.57 9.63
C ILE A 353 -12.86 -14.16 9.28
N THR A 354 -12.23 -13.38 10.15
CA THR A 354 -10.87 -12.89 9.96
C THR A 354 -10.00 -13.35 11.12
N GLU A 355 -8.86 -13.97 10.83
CA GLU A 355 -7.88 -14.30 11.85
C GLU A 355 -7.04 -13.08 12.23
N TYR A 356 -6.77 -12.88 13.51
CA TYR A 356 -5.72 -11.95 13.91
C TYR A 356 -4.46 -12.69 14.32
N LYS A 357 -3.33 -12.24 13.78
CA LYS A 357 -2.00 -12.78 14.08
C LYS A 357 -1.16 -11.72 14.75
N ARG A 358 -0.47 -12.14 15.79
CA ARG A 358 0.59 -11.37 16.42
C ARG A 358 1.87 -11.82 15.78
N ILE A 359 2.47 -11.00 14.95
CA ILE A 359 3.78 -11.34 14.43
C ILE A 359 4.76 -11.22 15.60
N LEU A 360 5.20 -12.36 16.11
CA LEU A 360 6.59 -12.50 16.43
C LEU A 360 7.28 -12.68 15.07
N ILE A 361 8.08 -11.69 14.64
CA ILE A 361 8.95 -11.88 13.46
C ILE A 361 9.68 -13.18 13.72
N PRO A 362 9.56 -14.22 12.88
CA PRO A 362 10.29 -15.46 13.07
C PRO A 362 11.76 -15.10 13.24
N GLN A 363 12.41 -15.65 14.27
CA GLN A 363 13.80 -15.33 14.62
C GLN A 363 14.74 -15.57 13.41
N GLU A 364 14.38 -16.51 12.54
CA GLU A 364 15.03 -16.81 11.26
C GLU A 364 14.99 -15.63 10.26
N ARG A 365 13.85 -14.95 10.10
CA ARG A 365 13.76 -13.76 9.23
C ARG A 365 14.47 -12.54 9.81
N MET A 366 14.50 -12.41 11.13
CA MET A 366 15.28 -11.35 11.79
C MET A 366 16.77 -11.62 11.60
N GLN A 367 17.19 -12.88 11.61
CA GLN A 367 18.57 -13.30 11.41
C GLN A 367 19.01 -13.14 9.94
N GLU A 368 18.15 -13.45 8.98
CA GLU A 368 18.40 -13.16 7.55
C GLU A 368 18.52 -11.66 7.28
N GLN A 369 17.65 -10.84 7.85
CA GLN A 369 17.71 -9.37 7.71
C GLN A 369 18.93 -8.77 8.45
N LEU A 370 19.29 -9.34 9.60
CA LEU A 370 20.49 -8.93 10.35
C LEU A 370 21.77 -9.33 9.58
N ASN A 371 21.79 -10.51 9.00
CA ASN A 371 22.92 -10.98 8.18
C ASN A 371 23.08 -10.13 6.91
N GLU A 372 21.98 -9.79 6.24
CA GLU A 372 21.98 -8.90 5.08
C GLU A 372 22.44 -7.48 5.45
N TYR A 373 21.97 -6.97 6.59
CA TYR A 373 22.43 -5.68 7.13
C TYR A 373 23.89 -5.70 7.55
N CYS A 374 24.34 -6.78 8.22
CA CYS A 374 25.74 -6.95 8.62
C CYS A 374 26.68 -7.09 7.41
N ASN A 375 26.26 -7.81 6.36
CA ASN A 375 27.03 -7.93 5.14
C ASN A 375 27.18 -6.58 4.43
N LEU A 376 26.10 -5.81 4.33
CA LEU A 376 26.13 -4.44 3.77
C LEU A 376 27.00 -3.49 4.61
N PHE A 377 26.95 -3.62 5.96
CA PHE A 377 27.76 -2.81 6.86
C PHE A 377 29.25 -3.16 6.79
N LEU A 378 29.58 -4.47 6.69
CA LEU A 378 30.95 -4.95 6.54
C LEU A 378 31.55 -4.58 5.17
N GLU A 379 30.73 -4.58 4.10
CA GLU A 379 31.15 -4.09 2.79
C GLU A 379 31.43 -2.58 2.80
N GLU A 380 30.66 -1.77 3.55
CA GLU A 380 30.90 -0.34 3.71
C GLU A 380 32.18 -0.04 4.54
N GLN A 381 32.49 -0.87 5.55
CA GLN A 381 33.70 -0.71 6.36
C GLN A 381 34.99 -1.20 5.64
N ASN A 382 34.88 -2.27 4.87
CA ASN A 382 36.02 -2.78 4.10
C ASN A 382 36.34 -1.93 2.85
N GLY A 383 35.40 -1.10 2.39
CA GLY A 383 35.61 -0.14 1.30
C GLY A 383 36.22 1.20 1.73
N THR A 384 36.44 1.42 3.04
CA THR A 384 37.07 2.65 3.58
C THR A 384 38.54 2.46 4.01
N ASN A 385 39.06 1.25 3.84
CA ASN A 385 40.46 0.91 4.26
C ASN A 385 41.39 0.50 3.09
N ASP A 386 41.04 0.90 1.83
CA ASP A 386 41.99 0.80 0.70
C ASP A 386 42.19 2.16 0.03
#